data_91b96d6897824e2745f60adadbc2f299
#
_entry.id   91b96d6897824e2745f60adadbc2f299
#
_cell.length_a   1.000
_cell.length_b   1.000
_cell.length_c   1.000
_cell.angle_alpha   90.00
_cell.angle_beta   90.00
_cell.angle_gamma   90.00
#
_symmetry.space_group_name_H-M   'P 1'
#
loop_
_entity.id
_entity.type
_entity.pdbx_description
1 polymer ?
#
loop_
_entity_poly.entity_id
_entity_poly.type
_entity_poly.pdbx_seq_one_letter_code
_entity_poly.pdbx_strand_id
1 'polypeptide(L)'
;MTSTLSAQFTFLNEADRLKSVDRANLLIDCSRPENSAEHSWHLALYALVFGDTAAPDVDVDRAIAMLLLHDMVEIDAGDHPIHEAHDWDAVAEAERKAADRIFGLLPLPQAKEFRGIWDEFEAAKTPTAKFAKRLDTAQPMYQTLCAPNPVPDHVEVVRGNLTTGRARPLAESWPEAYAHAKSMLDGTASTASTDYLLRLAFLLEACKLKSVYRATKLCDGSRHENSGEHSWHIALYAMTLASHAIKPVNIGRVIRMLLIHDLVEIDAGDTPIHGDFDPAEQEQIERLAADRLFGLLPPAQGAKLRALWEEFEAAESDDAIFAKSIDRVQPLASNLENGGGSWPDYNVSYAQLVGRVGDKIAKGSPAVWAEVDTRIRAHPWFAKEFQK
;
A
#
# COMPACT_ATOMS: atom_id res chain seq x y z
N MET A 1 2.36 22.30 -23.15
CA MET A 1 2.62 22.05 -21.73
C MET A 1 1.71 20.91 -21.30
N THR A 2 2.27 19.85 -20.73
CA THR A 2 1.49 18.75 -20.16
C THR A 2 0.60 19.30 -19.03
N SER A 3 -0.66 18.88 -18.95
CA SER A 3 -1.55 19.30 -17.84
C SER A 3 -1.03 18.75 -16.50
N THR A 4 -1.38 19.40 -15.39
CA THR A 4 -1.04 18.91 -14.03
C THR A 4 -1.50 17.47 -13.82
N LEU A 5 -2.76 17.16 -14.18
CA LEU A 5 -3.31 15.81 -14.07
C LEU A 5 -2.56 14.80 -14.95
N SER A 6 -2.20 15.16 -16.17
CA SER A 6 -1.44 14.26 -17.05
C SER A 6 -0.05 13.92 -16.48
N ALA A 7 0.65 14.90 -15.86
CA ALA A 7 1.92 14.66 -15.19
C ALA A 7 1.76 13.75 -13.96
N GLN A 8 0.70 13.97 -13.18
CA GLN A 8 0.36 13.13 -12.02
C GLN A 8 0.04 11.69 -12.43
N PHE A 9 -0.74 11.47 -13.50
CA PHE A 9 -0.98 10.12 -14.02
C PHE A 9 0.29 9.47 -14.57
N THR A 10 1.19 10.24 -15.21
CA THR A 10 2.49 9.71 -15.65
C THR A 10 3.30 9.19 -14.46
N PHE A 11 3.34 9.93 -13.35
CA PHE A 11 4.00 9.50 -12.13
C PHE A 11 3.34 8.23 -11.54
N LEU A 12 2.00 8.20 -11.47
CA LEU A 12 1.26 7.06 -10.91
C LEU A 12 1.40 5.79 -11.76
N ASN A 13 1.41 5.92 -13.09
CA ASN A 13 1.67 4.79 -13.99
C ASN A 13 3.13 4.30 -13.89
N GLU A 14 4.10 5.20 -13.69
CA GLU A 14 5.49 4.83 -13.43
C GLU A 14 5.62 4.09 -12.09
N ALA A 15 4.88 4.54 -11.06
CA ALA A 15 4.85 3.90 -9.76
C ALA A 15 4.38 2.43 -9.81
N ASP A 16 3.49 2.06 -10.74
CA ASP A 16 3.03 0.68 -10.94
C ASP A 16 4.19 -0.31 -11.11
N ARG A 17 5.32 0.11 -11.67
CA ARG A 17 6.50 -0.73 -11.87
C ARG A 17 7.12 -1.24 -10.56
N LEU A 18 6.85 -0.58 -9.42
CA LEU A 18 7.32 -1.05 -8.11
C LEU A 18 6.73 -2.43 -7.74
N LYS A 19 5.55 -2.75 -8.27
CA LYS A 19 4.90 -4.06 -8.10
C LYS A 19 5.68 -5.22 -8.77
N SER A 20 6.65 -4.89 -9.62
CA SER A 20 7.52 -5.86 -10.32
C SER A 20 8.96 -5.85 -9.80
N VAL A 21 9.23 -5.17 -8.68
CA VAL A 21 10.52 -5.22 -7.99
C VAL A 21 10.42 -6.24 -6.85
N ASP A 22 11.04 -7.40 -7.04
CA ASP A 22 11.05 -8.48 -6.06
C ASP A 22 12.13 -8.24 -5.00
N ARG A 23 11.79 -8.51 -3.74
CA ARG A 23 12.67 -8.43 -2.58
C ARG A 23 13.24 -9.81 -2.23
N ALA A 24 14.35 -9.83 -1.48
CA ALA A 24 14.91 -11.09 -1.00
C ALA A 24 14.01 -11.78 0.05
N ASN A 25 13.13 -11.02 0.71
CA ASN A 25 12.22 -11.56 1.72
C ASN A 25 11.03 -12.28 1.07
N LEU A 26 10.63 -13.44 1.63
CA LEU A 26 9.47 -14.19 1.16
C LEU A 26 8.18 -13.72 1.84
N LEU A 27 7.04 -13.97 1.21
CA LEU A 27 5.74 -13.86 1.87
C LEU A 27 5.69 -14.77 3.11
N ILE A 28 4.74 -14.51 4.03
CA ILE A 28 4.62 -15.26 5.27
C ILE A 28 4.36 -16.75 5.05
N ASP A 29 3.73 -17.14 3.93
CA ASP A 29 3.50 -18.52 3.52
C ASP A 29 4.67 -19.14 2.74
N CYS A 30 5.74 -18.40 2.55
CA CYS A 30 6.93 -18.75 1.77
C CYS A 30 6.65 -19.10 0.28
N SER A 31 5.52 -18.70 -0.28
CA SER A 31 5.11 -19.08 -1.64
C SER A 31 5.90 -18.36 -2.74
N ARG A 32 6.34 -17.12 -2.51
CA ARG A 32 7.09 -16.30 -3.47
C ARG A 32 7.83 -15.16 -2.76
N PRO A 33 8.78 -14.49 -3.44
CA PRO A 33 9.29 -13.20 -3.00
C PRO A 33 8.17 -12.18 -2.77
N GLU A 34 8.35 -11.32 -1.76
CA GLU A 34 7.56 -10.12 -1.57
C GLU A 34 8.01 -9.06 -2.57
N ASN A 35 7.10 -8.29 -3.19
CA ASN A 35 7.51 -7.13 -3.97
C ASN A 35 7.49 -5.83 -3.14
N SER A 36 8.20 -4.80 -3.62
CA SER A 36 8.40 -3.56 -2.88
C SER A 36 7.12 -2.74 -2.70
N ALA A 37 6.11 -2.88 -3.57
CA ALA A 37 4.82 -2.21 -3.42
C ALA A 37 4.00 -2.79 -2.26
N GLU A 38 3.86 -4.12 -2.21
CA GLU A 38 3.13 -4.79 -1.11
C GLU A 38 3.88 -4.72 0.23
N HIS A 39 5.22 -4.62 0.20
CA HIS A 39 6.03 -4.30 1.36
C HIS A 39 5.70 -2.89 1.90
N SER A 40 5.73 -1.88 1.03
CA SER A 40 5.43 -0.49 1.37
C SER A 40 4.01 -0.31 1.93
N TRP A 41 3.01 -1.02 1.37
CA TRP A 41 1.67 -1.08 1.95
C TRP A 41 1.70 -1.62 3.38
N HIS A 42 2.37 -2.76 3.57
CA HIS A 42 2.41 -3.43 4.85
C HIS A 42 3.11 -2.58 5.92
N LEU A 43 4.19 -1.88 5.56
CA LEU A 43 4.86 -0.93 6.44
C LEU A 43 3.96 0.26 6.82
N ALA A 44 3.20 0.79 5.86
CA ALA A 44 2.22 1.85 6.14
C ALA A 44 1.13 1.36 7.11
N LEU A 45 0.70 0.08 6.98
CA LEU A 45 -0.21 -0.56 7.94
C LEU A 45 0.45 -0.74 9.32
N TYR A 46 1.75 -1.12 9.39
CA TYR A 46 2.50 -1.13 10.64
C TYR A 46 2.53 0.25 11.31
N ALA A 47 2.76 1.32 10.54
CA ALA A 47 2.75 2.68 11.06
C ALA A 47 1.36 3.08 11.59
N LEU A 48 0.29 2.71 10.90
CA LEU A 48 -1.08 2.92 11.36
C LEU A 48 -1.36 2.19 12.70
N VAL A 49 -0.95 0.92 12.80
CA VAL A 49 -1.24 0.06 13.96
C VAL A 49 -0.38 0.41 15.17
N PHE A 50 0.92 0.68 14.97
CA PHE A 50 1.83 1.08 16.05
C PHE A 50 1.89 2.58 16.31
N GLY A 51 1.19 3.39 15.51
CA GLY A 51 1.11 4.84 15.67
C GLY A 51 0.56 5.27 17.02
N ASP A 52 -0.41 4.53 17.59
CA ASP A 52 -0.98 4.82 18.93
C ASP A 52 0.07 4.64 20.06
N THR A 53 1.21 3.97 19.79
CA THR A 53 2.31 3.77 20.75
C THR A 53 3.54 4.61 20.42
N ALA A 54 3.46 5.45 19.37
CA ALA A 54 4.55 6.33 18.98
C ALA A 54 4.75 7.46 20.02
N ALA A 55 5.98 7.97 20.07
CA ALA A 55 6.27 9.12 20.91
C ALA A 55 5.46 10.37 20.45
N PRO A 56 5.14 11.32 21.35
CA PRO A 56 4.26 12.45 21.01
C PRO A 56 4.80 13.39 19.91
N ASP A 57 6.09 13.34 19.63
CA ASP A 57 6.79 14.10 18.59
C ASP A 57 6.88 13.39 17.23
N VAL A 58 6.24 12.23 17.11
CA VAL A 58 6.12 11.47 15.85
C VAL A 58 4.84 11.89 15.13
N ASP A 59 4.99 12.36 13.89
CA ASP A 59 3.88 12.55 12.96
C ASP A 59 3.61 11.22 12.22
N VAL A 60 2.55 10.52 12.63
CA VAL A 60 2.18 9.21 12.10
C VAL A 60 1.74 9.28 10.64
N ASP A 61 1.01 10.34 10.23
CA ASP A 61 0.58 10.49 8.84
C ASP A 61 1.77 10.74 7.92
N ARG A 62 2.75 11.52 8.40
CA ARG A 62 4.00 11.72 7.67
C ARG A 62 4.86 10.45 7.63
N ALA A 63 4.89 9.64 8.69
CA ALA A 63 5.56 8.33 8.67
C ALA A 63 4.92 7.38 7.65
N ILE A 64 3.59 7.35 7.56
CA ILE A 64 2.87 6.59 6.54
C ILE A 64 3.27 7.07 5.14
N ALA A 65 3.28 8.39 4.90
CA ALA A 65 3.71 8.96 3.62
C ALA A 65 5.16 8.58 3.27
N MET A 66 6.08 8.61 4.25
CA MET A 66 7.45 8.13 4.06
C MET A 66 7.48 6.67 3.60
N LEU A 67 6.74 5.79 4.27
CA LEU A 67 6.72 4.36 4.00
C LEU A 67 6.01 4.00 2.67
N LEU A 68 5.10 4.85 2.18
CA LEU A 68 4.51 4.70 0.86
C LEU A 68 5.49 5.08 -0.27
N LEU A 69 6.47 5.96 0.01
CA LEU A 69 7.38 6.52 -1.00
C LEU A 69 8.81 5.95 -0.94
N HIS A 70 9.22 5.29 0.17
CA HIS A 70 10.63 5.02 0.45
C HIS A 70 11.31 4.13 -0.59
N ASP A 71 10.64 3.08 -1.06
CA ASP A 71 11.16 2.11 -2.03
C ASP A 71 10.88 2.50 -3.50
N MET A 72 10.22 3.66 -3.76
CA MET A 72 9.96 4.10 -5.14
C MET A 72 11.23 4.15 -6.01
N VAL A 73 12.36 4.42 -5.42
CA VAL A 73 13.68 4.50 -6.08
C VAL A 73 14.14 3.14 -6.62
N GLU A 74 13.64 2.04 -6.05
CA GLU A 74 13.98 0.68 -6.47
C GLU A 74 13.45 0.33 -7.87
N ILE A 75 12.51 1.11 -8.42
CA ILE A 75 12.08 0.98 -9.82
C ILE A 75 13.27 1.06 -10.79
N ASP A 76 14.28 1.87 -10.46
CA ASP A 76 15.49 2.04 -11.26
C ASP A 76 16.72 1.40 -10.61
N ALA A 77 16.84 1.48 -9.28
CA ALA A 77 18.01 0.99 -8.54
C ALA A 77 17.95 -0.52 -8.26
N GLY A 78 16.73 -1.10 -8.15
CA GLY A 78 16.52 -2.46 -7.67
C GLY A 78 16.57 -2.57 -6.14
N ASP A 79 16.04 -3.67 -5.59
CA ASP A 79 16.21 -4.01 -4.17
C ASP A 79 17.63 -4.54 -3.94
N HIS A 80 18.29 -4.06 -2.90
CA HIS A 80 19.62 -4.49 -2.49
C HIS A 80 19.57 -5.17 -1.12
N PRO A 81 19.62 -6.52 -1.07
CA PRO A 81 19.53 -7.26 0.19
C PRO A 81 20.61 -6.85 1.19
N ILE A 82 20.20 -6.47 2.40
CA ILE A 82 21.08 -5.89 3.43
C ILE A 82 22.15 -6.85 3.97
N HIS A 83 21.99 -8.15 3.73
CA HIS A 83 22.92 -9.20 4.16
C HIS A 83 23.99 -9.54 3.12
N GLU A 84 23.87 -8.97 1.92
CA GLU A 84 24.86 -9.10 0.86
C GLU A 84 25.90 -7.97 0.89
N ALA A 85 27.03 -8.21 0.25
CA ALA A 85 28.08 -7.19 0.14
C ALA A 85 27.80 -6.29 -1.06
N HIS A 86 27.52 -5.03 -0.83
CA HIS A 86 27.30 -4.01 -1.85
C HIS A 86 28.23 -2.82 -1.68
N ASP A 87 28.50 -2.11 -2.76
CA ASP A 87 29.06 -0.74 -2.71
C ASP A 87 27.93 0.24 -2.36
N TRP A 88 27.73 0.44 -1.05
CA TRP A 88 26.62 1.25 -0.53
C TRP A 88 26.70 2.72 -0.97
N ASP A 89 27.87 3.25 -1.30
CA ASP A 89 28.00 4.60 -1.85
C ASP A 89 27.49 4.67 -3.29
N ALA A 90 27.77 3.64 -4.10
CA ALA A 90 27.23 3.51 -5.45
C ALA A 90 25.72 3.28 -5.43
N VAL A 91 25.19 2.44 -4.52
CA VAL A 91 23.75 2.23 -4.33
C VAL A 91 23.05 3.55 -3.97
N ALA A 92 23.53 4.25 -2.96
CA ALA A 92 22.95 5.54 -2.55
C ALA A 92 22.97 6.60 -3.66
N GLU A 93 23.99 6.59 -4.54
CA GLU A 93 24.03 7.49 -5.69
C GLU A 93 23.02 7.07 -6.77
N ALA A 94 22.81 5.77 -7.01
CA ALA A 94 21.81 5.27 -7.92
C ALA A 94 20.39 5.62 -7.44
N GLU A 95 20.11 5.43 -6.14
CA GLU A 95 18.84 5.78 -5.51
C GLU A 95 18.55 7.30 -5.61
N ARG A 96 19.55 8.17 -5.37
CA ARG A 96 19.35 9.62 -5.55
C ARG A 96 18.99 10.00 -6.98
N LYS A 97 19.62 9.36 -7.99
CA LYS A 97 19.29 9.58 -9.41
C LYS A 97 17.90 9.09 -9.75
N ALA A 98 17.52 7.91 -9.22
CA ALA A 98 16.19 7.37 -9.34
C ALA A 98 15.13 8.32 -8.73
N ALA A 99 15.38 8.85 -7.53
CA ALA A 99 14.52 9.82 -6.88
C ALA A 99 14.36 11.10 -7.71
N ASP A 100 15.45 11.64 -8.26
CA ASP A 100 15.41 12.82 -9.15
C ASP A 100 14.54 12.56 -10.38
N ARG A 101 14.69 11.41 -11.01
CA ARG A 101 13.89 11.01 -12.18
C ARG A 101 12.43 10.81 -11.85
N ILE A 102 12.14 9.97 -10.86
CA ILE A 102 10.77 9.50 -10.56
C ILE A 102 9.93 10.64 -10.00
N PHE A 103 10.41 11.33 -8.94
CA PHE A 103 9.67 12.46 -8.39
C PHE A 103 9.63 13.66 -9.34
N GLY A 104 10.62 13.77 -10.24
CA GLY A 104 10.63 14.78 -11.32
C GLY A 104 9.52 14.63 -12.37
N LEU A 105 8.78 13.51 -12.40
CA LEU A 105 7.59 13.33 -13.25
C LEU A 105 6.40 14.18 -12.76
N LEU A 106 6.37 14.52 -11.47
CA LEU A 106 5.32 15.33 -10.87
C LEU A 106 5.44 16.83 -11.20
N PRO A 107 4.36 17.59 -11.08
CA PRO A 107 4.43 19.06 -11.08
C PRO A 107 5.41 19.56 -10.00
N LEU A 108 6.19 20.60 -10.32
CA LEU A 108 7.34 21.04 -9.52
C LEU A 108 7.07 21.22 -8.01
N PRO A 109 5.96 21.81 -7.54
CA PRO A 109 5.69 21.89 -6.10
C PRO A 109 5.56 20.52 -5.44
N GLN A 110 4.83 19.60 -6.06
CA GLN A 110 4.59 18.25 -5.57
C GLN A 110 5.84 17.36 -5.68
N ALA A 111 6.62 17.53 -6.76
CA ALA A 111 7.92 16.88 -6.91
C ALA A 111 8.87 17.22 -5.75
N LYS A 112 8.94 18.49 -5.34
CA LYS A 112 9.75 18.92 -4.19
C LYS A 112 9.24 18.37 -2.88
N GLU A 113 7.92 18.29 -2.70
CA GLU A 113 7.29 17.75 -1.50
C GLU A 113 7.61 16.26 -1.34
N PHE A 114 7.35 15.44 -2.37
CA PHE A 114 7.56 14.00 -2.32
C PHE A 114 9.04 13.65 -2.20
N ARG A 115 9.90 14.38 -2.92
CA ARG A 115 11.35 14.25 -2.76
C ARG A 115 11.79 14.60 -1.34
N GLY A 116 11.25 15.66 -0.75
CA GLY A 116 11.56 16.05 0.63
C GLY A 116 11.11 15.02 1.67
N ILE A 117 9.99 14.30 1.44
CA ILE A 117 9.55 13.19 2.29
C ILE A 117 10.54 12.03 2.21
N TRP A 118 10.97 11.67 1.00
CA TRP A 118 11.97 10.62 0.78
C TRP A 118 13.33 10.99 1.38
N ASP A 119 13.82 12.19 1.15
CA ASP A 119 15.10 12.70 1.72
C ASP A 119 15.07 12.66 3.26
N GLU A 120 13.93 12.98 3.89
CA GLU A 120 13.77 12.92 5.34
C GLU A 120 13.82 11.48 5.86
N PHE A 121 13.17 10.54 5.16
CA PHE A 121 13.24 9.12 5.48
C PHE A 121 14.67 8.60 5.40
N GLU A 122 15.40 8.89 4.30
CA GLU A 122 16.77 8.45 4.13
C GLU A 122 17.73 9.06 5.16
N ALA A 123 17.55 10.33 5.50
CA ALA A 123 18.36 10.99 6.51
C ALA A 123 18.18 10.41 7.93
N ALA A 124 17.02 9.81 8.24
CA ALA A 124 16.67 9.18 9.52
C ALA A 124 17.00 10.05 10.77
N LYS A 125 16.85 11.37 10.65
CA LYS A 125 17.22 12.31 11.74
C LYS A 125 16.04 12.72 12.61
N THR A 126 14.86 12.89 11.99
CA THR A 126 13.64 13.30 12.72
C THR A 126 13.06 12.14 13.53
N PRO A 127 12.32 12.39 14.62
CA PRO A 127 11.60 11.34 15.35
C PRO A 127 10.69 10.51 14.44
N THR A 128 10.01 11.16 13.51
CA THR A 128 9.12 10.53 12.52
C THR A 128 9.88 9.58 11.58
N ALA A 129 11.01 10.01 11.01
CA ALA A 129 11.82 9.16 10.14
C ALA A 129 12.44 7.97 10.91
N LYS A 130 12.88 8.19 12.15
CA LYS A 130 13.36 7.09 13.01
C LYS A 130 12.27 6.08 13.34
N PHE A 131 11.03 6.57 13.56
CA PHE A 131 9.88 5.69 13.73
C PHE A 131 9.63 4.86 12.47
N ALA A 132 9.61 5.48 11.28
CA ALA A 132 9.42 4.77 10.01
C ALA A 132 10.55 3.74 9.76
N LYS A 133 11.82 4.11 9.90
CA LYS A 133 12.97 3.20 9.70
C LYS A 133 12.97 2.00 10.65
N ARG A 134 12.51 2.13 11.91
CA ARG A 134 12.43 0.97 12.80
C ARG A 134 11.32 -0.01 12.40
N LEU A 135 10.22 0.48 11.81
CA LEU A 135 9.16 -0.38 11.28
C LEU A 135 9.66 -1.15 10.05
N ASP A 136 10.33 -0.45 9.13
CA ASP A 136 10.97 -1.03 7.96
C ASP A 136 11.98 -2.13 8.34
N THR A 137 12.76 -1.92 9.39
CA THR A 137 13.68 -2.93 9.93
C THR A 137 12.95 -4.13 10.57
N ALA A 138 11.81 -3.91 11.22
CA ALA A 138 11.13 -4.95 12.01
C ALA A 138 10.20 -5.84 11.17
N GLN A 139 9.55 -5.31 10.15
CA GLN A 139 8.55 -6.05 9.38
C GLN A 139 9.12 -7.30 8.69
N PRO A 140 10.25 -7.23 7.92
CA PRO A 140 10.81 -8.41 7.25
C PRO A 140 11.25 -9.50 8.25
N MET A 141 11.75 -9.07 9.40
CA MET A 141 12.14 -9.97 10.49
C MET A 141 10.95 -10.79 10.98
N TYR A 142 9.81 -10.15 11.27
CA TYR A 142 8.61 -10.85 11.74
C TYR A 142 7.97 -11.69 10.64
N GLN A 143 7.96 -11.21 9.40
CA GLN A 143 7.47 -11.99 8.27
C GLN A 143 8.23 -13.30 8.11
N THR A 144 9.57 -13.30 8.35
CA THR A 144 10.41 -14.50 8.36
C THR A 144 10.14 -15.37 9.58
N LEU A 145 10.20 -14.81 10.78
CA LEU A 145 10.13 -15.60 12.03
C LEU A 145 8.74 -16.18 12.29
N CYS A 146 7.69 -15.53 11.83
CA CYS A 146 6.30 -15.97 12.03
C CYS A 146 5.77 -16.84 10.88
N ALA A 147 6.57 -17.11 9.86
CA ALA A 147 6.20 -18.06 8.80
C ALA A 147 5.94 -19.44 9.40
N PRO A 148 4.90 -20.17 8.94
CA PRO A 148 4.59 -21.52 9.44
C PRO A 148 5.75 -22.51 9.27
N ASN A 149 6.53 -22.36 8.22
CA ASN A 149 7.71 -23.16 7.89
C ASN A 149 8.84 -22.23 7.44
N PRO A 150 9.48 -21.50 8.34
CA PRO A 150 10.46 -20.48 7.97
C PRO A 150 11.69 -21.13 7.32
N VAL A 151 12.20 -20.50 6.25
CA VAL A 151 13.40 -20.98 5.56
C VAL A 151 14.60 -20.81 6.50
N PRO A 152 15.37 -21.89 6.79
CA PRO A 152 16.45 -21.86 7.79
C PRO A 152 17.49 -20.76 7.53
N ASP A 153 17.92 -20.59 6.28
CA ASP A 153 18.91 -19.58 5.91
C ASP A 153 18.40 -18.15 6.18
N HIS A 154 17.11 -17.89 5.93
CA HIS A 154 16.48 -16.60 6.25
C HIS A 154 16.41 -16.36 7.77
N VAL A 155 16.16 -17.40 8.56
CA VAL A 155 16.19 -17.31 10.03
C VAL A 155 17.59 -16.94 10.51
N GLU A 156 18.64 -17.52 9.92
CA GLU A 156 20.03 -17.18 10.28
C GLU A 156 20.39 -15.73 9.84
N VAL A 157 19.88 -15.25 8.71
CA VAL A 157 20.00 -13.84 8.33
C VAL A 157 19.35 -12.93 9.38
N VAL A 158 18.13 -13.24 9.86
CA VAL A 158 17.47 -12.48 10.94
C VAL A 158 18.30 -12.54 12.23
N ARG A 159 18.85 -13.71 12.60
CA ARG A 159 19.72 -13.87 13.78
C ARG A 159 20.97 -12.98 13.67
N GLY A 160 21.62 -12.97 12.52
CA GLY A 160 22.77 -12.12 12.24
C GLY A 160 22.45 -10.65 12.36
N ASN A 161 21.33 -10.22 11.74
CA ASN A 161 20.87 -8.83 11.77
C ASN A 161 20.54 -8.33 13.19
N LEU A 162 19.92 -9.16 14.02
CA LEU A 162 19.63 -8.83 15.43
C LEU A 162 20.89 -8.79 16.30
N THR A 163 21.91 -9.59 15.97
CA THR A 163 23.12 -9.71 16.80
C THR A 163 24.14 -8.62 16.50
N THR A 164 24.47 -8.41 15.23
CA THR A 164 25.54 -7.51 14.77
C THR A 164 25.14 -6.61 13.61
N GLY A 165 24.01 -6.88 12.93
CA GLY A 165 23.58 -6.18 11.74
C GLY A 165 22.62 -5.01 12.01
N ARG A 166 21.85 -4.63 10.96
CA ARG A 166 20.99 -3.44 10.94
C ARG A 166 19.81 -3.47 11.91
N ALA A 167 19.39 -4.65 12.38
CA ALA A 167 18.30 -4.78 13.37
C ALA A 167 18.76 -4.67 14.83
N ARG A 168 20.09 -4.71 15.12
CA ARG A 168 20.60 -4.57 16.48
C ARG A 168 20.15 -3.27 17.18
N PRO A 169 20.09 -2.09 16.52
CA PRO A 169 19.62 -0.85 17.16
C PRO A 169 18.17 -0.91 17.66
N LEU A 170 17.36 -1.89 17.23
CA LEU A 170 16.03 -2.11 17.81
C LEU A 170 16.07 -2.42 19.31
N ALA A 171 17.18 -2.97 19.83
CA ALA A 171 17.34 -3.20 21.27
C ALA A 171 17.16 -1.92 22.11
N GLU A 172 17.50 -0.75 21.54
CA GLU A 172 17.37 0.55 22.20
C GLU A 172 16.14 1.32 21.70
N SER A 173 15.88 1.30 20.37
CA SER A 173 14.83 2.11 19.75
C SER A 173 13.44 1.46 19.82
N TRP A 174 13.36 0.14 19.97
CA TRP A 174 12.13 -0.64 20.14
C TRP A 174 12.37 -1.93 20.93
N PRO A 175 12.68 -1.83 22.25
CA PRO A 175 13.11 -2.96 23.08
C PRO A 175 12.13 -4.13 23.09
N GLU A 176 10.81 -3.86 23.06
CA GLU A 176 9.76 -4.88 23.07
C GLU A 176 9.80 -5.74 21.80
N ALA A 177 9.91 -5.11 20.62
CA ALA A 177 10.05 -5.81 19.35
C ALA A 177 11.35 -6.65 19.31
N TYR A 178 12.46 -6.05 19.72
CA TYR A 178 13.74 -6.77 19.77
C TYR A 178 13.69 -8.00 20.68
N ALA A 179 13.17 -7.84 21.92
CA ALA A 179 13.09 -8.92 22.91
C ALA A 179 12.16 -10.04 22.43
N HIS A 180 11.03 -9.70 21.80
CA HIS A 180 10.09 -10.68 21.25
C HIS A 180 10.73 -11.50 20.10
N ALA A 181 11.34 -10.83 19.11
CA ALA A 181 12.03 -11.52 18.04
C ALA A 181 13.15 -12.44 18.54
N LYS A 182 13.90 -11.97 19.54
CA LYS A 182 14.94 -12.76 20.17
C LYS A 182 14.39 -13.98 20.89
N SER A 183 13.26 -13.84 21.60
CA SER A 183 12.61 -15.00 22.27
C SER A 183 12.16 -16.06 21.27
N MET A 184 11.69 -15.66 20.07
CA MET A 184 11.33 -16.58 18.99
C MET A 184 12.55 -17.36 18.48
N LEU A 185 13.68 -16.67 18.26
CA LEU A 185 14.94 -17.30 17.81
C LEU A 185 15.54 -18.26 18.83
N ASP A 186 15.38 -17.94 20.10
CA ASP A 186 15.98 -18.71 21.22
C ASP A 186 15.02 -19.79 21.77
N GLY A 187 13.77 -19.86 21.28
CA GLY A 187 12.75 -20.80 21.75
C GLY A 187 12.31 -20.51 23.18
N THR A 188 12.40 -19.27 23.66
CA THR A 188 12.05 -18.87 25.03
C THR A 188 10.69 -18.17 25.09
N ALA A 189 10.12 -18.06 26.30
CA ALA A 189 8.84 -17.33 26.45
C ALA A 189 9.01 -15.83 26.14
N SER A 190 8.07 -15.28 25.38
CA SER A 190 8.02 -13.85 25.12
C SER A 190 7.66 -13.06 26.38
N THR A 191 8.29 -11.90 26.54
CA THR A 191 7.97 -10.90 27.57
C THR A 191 7.18 -9.72 27.02
N ALA A 192 6.79 -9.76 25.74
CA ALA A 192 6.01 -8.71 25.09
C ALA A 192 4.62 -8.58 25.73
N SER A 193 4.09 -7.37 25.74
CA SER A 193 2.75 -7.08 26.25
C SER A 193 1.67 -7.75 25.39
N THR A 194 0.52 -8.01 26.00
CA THR A 194 -0.64 -8.56 25.27
C THR A 194 -1.04 -7.65 24.09
N ASP A 195 -1.05 -6.36 24.31
CA ASP A 195 -1.41 -5.38 23.26
C ASP A 195 -0.43 -5.39 22.08
N TYR A 196 0.87 -5.57 22.35
CA TYR A 196 1.87 -5.73 21.31
C TYR A 196 1.63 -7.00 20.49
N LEU A 197 1.39 -8.12 21.16
CA LEU A 197 1.14 -9.40 20.51
C LEU A 197 -0.14 -9.39 19.68
N LEU A 198 -1.21 -8.74 20.15
CA LEU A 198 -2.44 -8.56 19.39
C LEU A 198 -2.21 -7.73 18.11
N ARG A 199 -1.47 -6.61 18.21
CA ARG A 199 -1.09 -5.80 17.04
C ARG A 199 -0.27 -6.60 16.04
N LEU A 200 0.71 -7.35 16.51
CA LEU A 200 1.54 -8.18 15.65
C LEU A 200 0.71 -9.28 14.98
N ALA A 201 -0.20 -9.95 15.72
CA ALA A 201 -1.09 -10.97 15.16
C ALA A 201 -1.99 -10.41 14.06
N PHE A 202 -2.55 -9.22 14.25
CA PHE A 202 -3.32 -8.52 13.20
C PHE A 202 -2.48 -8.24 11.94
N LEU A 203 -1.25 -7.74 12.11
CA LEU A 203 -0.36 -7.42 11.00
C LEU A 203 0.09 -8.68 10.24
N LEU A 204 0.33 -9.78 10.95
CA LEU A 204 0.66 -11.06 10.32
C LEU A 204 -0.55 -11.65 9.57
N GLU A 205 -1.75 -11.48 10.10
CA GLU A 205 -2.98 -11.87 9.39
C GLU A 205 -3.18 -11.01 8.13
N ALA A 206 -2.93 -9.71 8.23
CA ALA A 206 -2.99 -8.78 7.10
C ALA A 206 -2.04 -9.15 5.95
N CYS A 207 -0.91 -9.82 6.21
CA CYS A 207 -0.02 -10.33 5.16
C CYS A 207 -0.74 -11.18 4.11
N LYS A 208 -1.83 -11.85 4.47
CA LYS A 208 -2.59 -12.72 3.55
C LYS A 208 -3.22 -11.94 2.40
N LEU A 209 -3.43 -10.62 2.56
CA LEU A 209 -3.95 -9.77 1.49
C LEU A 209 -3.03 -9.75 0.25
N LYS A 210 -1.73 -9.98 0.44
CA LYS A 210 -0.73 -10.09 -0.64
C LYS A 210 -0.95 -11.33 -1.53
N SER A 211 -1.79 -12.27 -1.09
CA SER A 211 -2.17 -13.48 -1.83
C SER A 211 -3.62 -13.45 -2.34
N VAL A 212 -4.35 -12.34 -2.17
CA VAL A 212 -5.67 -12.10 -2.76
C VAL A 212 -5.48 -11.37 -4.07
N TYR A 213 -5.80 -12.02 -5.19
CA TYR A 213 -5.60 -11.48 -6.54
C TYR A 213 -6.88 -10.88 -7.10
N ARG A 214 -6.75 -9.74 -7.76
CA ARG A 214 -7.84 -8.92 -8.33
C ARG A 214 -8.02 -9.22 -9.81
N ALA A 215 -9.18 -8.87 -10.37
CA ALA A 215 -9.40 -8.93 -11.82
C ALA A 215 -8.54 -7.91 -12.59
N THR A 216 -8.10 -6.84 -11.96
CA THR A 216 -7.23 -5.82 -12.55
C THR A 216 -5.83 -6.37 -12.77
N LYS A 217 -5.25 -6.04 -13.95
CA LYS A 217 -3.85 -6.36 -14.27
C LYS A 217 -2.97 -5.14 -14.04
N LEU A 218 -1.67 -5.36 -13.86
CA LEU A 218 -0.65 -4.30 -13.84
C LEU A 218 -0.71 -3.46 -15.12
N CYS A 219 -0.16 -2.25 -15.08
CA CYS A 219 -0.13 -1.35 -16.24
C CYS A 219 0.56 -1.96 -17.48
N ASP A 220 1.53 -2.85 -17.29
CA ASP A 220 2.19 -3.59 -18.37
C ASP A 220 1.42 -4.83 -18.86
N GLY A 221 0.32 -5.18 -18.19
CA GLY A 221 -0.52 -6.35 -18.50
C GLY A 221 0.09 -7.70 -18.16
N SER A 222 1.24 -7.76 -17.50
CA SER A 222 2.01 -8.99 -17.26
C SER A 222 1.31 -10.01 -16.36
N ARG A 223 0.60 -9.52 -15.33
CA ARG A 223 -0.12 -10.34 -14.35
C ARG A 223 -1.25 -9.56 -13.67
N HIS A 224 -2.08 -10.27 -12.94
CA HIS A 224 -3.03 -9.66 -12.02
C HIS A 224 -2.32 -9.01 -10.83
N GLU A 225 -2.81 -7.85 -10.37
CA GLU A 225 -2.36 -7.25 -9.11
C GLU A 225 -2.97 -7.99 -7.92
N ASN A 226 -2.32 -7.94 -6.76
CA ASN A 226 -2.93 -8.37 -5.50
C ASN A 226 -3.51 -7.17 -4.73
N SER A 227 -4.38 -7.43 -3.74
CA SER A 227 -5.08 -6.36 -3.01
C SER A 227 -4.14 -5.55 -2.09
N GLY A 228 -2.97 -6.08 -1.69
CA GLY A 228 -1.93 -5.31 -1.00
C GLY A 228 -1.27 -4.28 -1.91
N GLU A 229 -0.91 -4.67 -3.13
CA GLU A 229 -0.39 -3.78 -4.18
C GLU A 229 -1.40 -2.69 -4.56
N HIS A 230 -2.66 -3.08 -4.71
CA HIS A 230 -3.75 -2.15 -4.97
C HIS A 230 -3.86 -1.11 -3.85
N SER A 231 -3.93 -1.56 -2.60
CA SER A 231 -4.06 -0.67 -1.43
C SER A 231 -2.89 0.30 -1.29
N TRP A 232 -1.64 -0.13 -1.59
CA TRP A 232 -0.50 0.77 -1.71
C TRP A 232 -0.71 1.82 -2.80
N HIS A 233 -1.09 1.35 -4.00
CA HIS A 233 -1.16 2.22 -5.17
C HIS A 233 -2.26 3.28 -5.01
N ILE A 234 -3.44 2.92 -4.51
CA ILE A 234 -4.51 3.89 -4.28
C ILE A 234 -4.19 4.87 -3.14
N ALA A 235 -3.42 4.47 -2.13
CA ALA A 235 -2.90 5.41 -1.13
C ALA A 235 -1.97 6.46 -1.78
N LEU A 236 -1.10 6.03 -2.72
CA LEU A 236 -0.26 6.93 -3.50
C LEU A 236 -1.09 7.82 -4.44
N TYR A 237 -2.16 7.27 -5.07
CA TYR A 237 -3.13 8.06 -5.84
C TYR A 237 -3.78 9.15 -4.99
N ALA A 238 -4.21 8.82 -3.77
CA ALA A 238 -4.82 9.79 -2.86
C ALA A 238 -3.85 10.93 -2.51
N MET A 239 -2.59 10.61 -2.18
CA MET A 239 -1.55 11.63 -1.96
C MET A 239 -1.34 12.52 -3.18
N THR A 240 -1.30 11.92 -4.36
CA THR A 240 -0.97 12.61 -5.62
C THR A 240 -2.13 13.49 -6.11
N LEU A 241 -3.37 13.01 -5.95
CA LEU A 241 -4.58 13.64 -6.51
C LEU A 241 -5.40 14.43 -5.49
N ALA A 242 -4.91 14.60 -4.25
CA ALA A 242 -5.62 15.30 -3.15
C ALA A 242 -6.17 16.68 -3.55
N SER A 243 -5.41 17.44 -4.35
CA SER A 243 -5.81 18.79 -4.82
C SER A 243 -7.00 18.78 -5.77
N HIS A 244 -7.43 17.62 -6.26
CA HIS A 244 -8.57 17.46 -7.16
C HIS A 244 -9.83 16.95 -6.45
N ALA A 245 -9.81 16.79 -5.13
CA ALA A 245 -11.01 16.51 -4.35
C ALA A 245 -12.01 17.66 -4.48
N ILE A 246 -13.31 17.33 -4.68
CA ILE A 246 -14.36 18.34 -4.84
C ILE A 246 -14.59 19.17 -3.57
N LYS A 247 -14.27 18.58 -2.42
CA LYS A 247 -14.35 19.19 -1.08
C LYS A 247 -12.99 19.11 -0.40
N PRO A 248 -12.70 19.99 0.57
CA PRO A 248 -11.53 19.81 1.43
C PRO A 248 -11.60 18.46 2.15
N VAL A 249 -10.53 17.68 2.07
CA VAL A 249 -10.42 16.35 2.69
C VAL A 249 -9.23 16.29 3.65
N ASN A 250 -9.34 15.44 4.68
CA ASN A 250 -8.22 15.07 5.50
C ASN A 250 -7.47 13.92 4.83
N ILE A 251 -6.39 14.25 4.11
CA ILE A 251 -5.66 13.26 3.31
C ILE A 251 -5.06 12.14 4.16
N GLY A 252 -4.58 12.41 5.38
CA GLY A 252 -4.09 11.37 6.27
C GLY A 252 -5.20 10.38 6.64
N ARG A 253 -6.43 10.86 6.87
CA ARG A 253 -7.59 10.01 7.14
C ARG A 253 -8.01 9.21 5.90
N VAL A 254 -8.02 9.82 4.73
CA VAL A 254 -8.28 9.13 3.43
C VAL A 254 -7.30 7.99 3.23
N ILE A 255 -5.99 8.23 3.43
CA ILE A 255 -4.96 7.19 3.28
C ILE A 255 -5.20 6.05 4.27
N ARG A 256 -5.51 6.35 5.54
CA ARG A 256 -5.82 5.32 6.54
C ARG A 256 -7.01 4.44 6.14
N MET A 257 -8.07 5.02 5.55
CA MET A 257 -9.19 4.27 4.98
C MET A 257 -8.72 3.33 3.87
N LEU A 258 -7.91 3.85 2.92
CA LEU A 258 -7.42 3.08 1.77
C LEU A 258 -6.42 1.98 2.15
N LEU A 259 -5.69 2.11 3.26
CA LEU A 259 -4.80 1.06 3.74
C LEU A 259 -5.54 -0.17 4.29
N ILE A 260 -6.78 0.00 4.77
CA ILE A 260 -7.54 -1.05 5.46
C ILE A 260 -8.78 -1.53 4.71
N HIS A 261 -9.19 -0.85 3.62
CA HIS A 261 -10.50 -1.07 2.99
C HIS A 261 -10.69 -2.50 2.46
N ASP A 262 -9.66 -3.07 1.83
CA ASP A 262 -9.69 -4.41 1.24
C ASP A 262 -9.25 -5.52 2.22
N LEU A 263 -8.91 -5.23 3.49
CA LEU A 263 -8.51 -6.28 4.45
C LEU A 263 -9.57 -7.38 4.57
N VAL A 264 -10.83 -7.04 4.44
CA VAL A 264 -11.96 -7.99 4.48
C VAL A 264 -11.90 -9.05 3.38
N GLU A 265 -11.22 -8.77 2.26
CA GLU A 265 -11.03 -9.70 1.15
C GLU A 265 -10.15 -10.91 1.52
N ILE A 266 -9.43 -10.86 2.64
CA ILE A 266 -8.71 -12.03 3.17
C ILE A 266 -9.66 -13.21 3.39
N ASP A 267 -10.89 -12.95 3.83
CA ASP A 267 -11.92 -13.95 4.05
C ASP A 267 -12.96 -13.99 2.92
N ALA A 268 -13.33 -12.81 2.39
CA ALA A 268 -14.39 -12.67 1.39
C ALA A 268 -13.92 -12.95 -0.06
N GLY A 269 -12.61 -12.77 -0.33
CA GLY A 269 -12.07 -12.72 -1.69
C GLY A 269 -12.38 -11.40 -2.39
N ASP A 270 -11.60 -11.08 -3.44
CA ASP A 270 -11.92 -9.95 -4.34
C ASP A 270 -13.16 -10.28 -5.17
N THR A 271 -14.14 -9.38 -5.17
CA THR A 271 -15.34 -9.50 -6.01
C THR A 271 -15.29 -8.46 -7.12
N PRO A 272 -15.05 -8.88 -8.39
CA PRO A 272 -14.91 -7.95 -9.50
C PRO A 272 -16.18 -7.11 -9.71
N ILE A 273 -16.04 -5.78 -9.81
CA ILE A 273 -17.17 -4.84 -9.92
C ILE A 273 -18.07 -5.08 -11.16
N HIS A 274 -17.52 -5.72 -12.19
CA HIS A 274 -18.24 -6.11 -13.40
C HIS A 274 -18.73 -7.57 -13.36
N GLY A 275 -18.44 -8.31 -12.28
CA GLY A 275 -18.93 -9.67 -12.06
C GLY A 275 -20.41 -9.73 -11.75
N ASP A 276 -20.90 -10.95 -11.63
CA ASP A 276 -22.28 -11.25 -11.20
C ASP A 276 -22.24 -11.76 -9.74
N PHE A 277 -22.81 -10.99 -8.84
CA PHE A 277 -22.85 -11.29 -7.40
C PHE A 277 -24.06 -10.65 -6.72
N ASP A 278 -24.52 -11.20 -5.60
CA ASP A 278 -25.52 -10.58 -4.73
C ASP A 278 -24.86 -9.56 -3.79
N PRO A 279 -25.14 -8.25 -3.95
CA PRO A 279 -24.51 -7.21 -3.12
C PRO A 279 -24.84 -7.36 -1.62
N ALA A 280 -26.03 -7.86 -1.27
CA ALA A 280 -26.42 -8.00 0.14
C ALA A 280 -25.71 -9.19 0.81
N GLU A 281 -25.53 -10.29 0.09
CA GLU A 281 -24.73 -11.43 0.57
C GLU A 281 -23.26 -11.04 0.72
N GLN A 282 -22.69 -10.35 -0.27
CA GLN A 282 -21.30 -9.87 -0.22
C GLN A 282 -21.07 -8.93 0.97
N GLU A 283 -21.95 -7.94 1.18
CA GLU A 283 -21.88 -7.03 2.32
C GLU A 283 -21.88 -7.78 3.66
N GLN A 284 -22.70 -8.82 3.79
CA GLN A 284 -22.75 -9.63 5.01
C GLN A 284 -21.45 -10.40 5.24
N ILE A 285 -20.86 -10.98 4.21
CA ILE A 285 -19.59 -11.71 4.28
C ILE A 285 -18.46 -10.74 4.70
N GLU A 286 -18.40 -9.56 4.09
CA GLU A 286 -17.38 -8.54 4.40
C GLU A 286 -17.53 -8.00 5.83
N ARG A 287 -18.75 -7.82 6.34
CA ARG A 287 -18.98 -7.42 7.74
C ARG A 287 -18.48 -8.48 8.73
N LEU A 288 -18.72 -9.77 8.46
CA LEU A 288 -18.19 -10.86 9.29
C LEU A 288 -16.67 -10.91 9.25
N ALA A 289 -16.07 -10.74 8.08
CA ALA A 289 -14.62 -10.64 7.92
C ALA A 289 -14.04 -9.47 8.70
N ALA A 290 -14.67 -8.29 8.63
CA ALA A 290 -14.29 -7.12 9.38
C ALA A 290 -14.35 -7.33 10.90
N ASP A 291 -15.42 -7.97 11.41
CA ASP A 291 -15.56 -8.30 12.83
C ASP A 291 -14.42 -9.22 13.29
N ARG A 292 -14.06 -10.24 12.50
CA ARG A 292 -12.97 -11.16 12.79
C ARG A 292 -11.61 -10.42 12.78
N LEU A 293 -11.32 -9.72 11.71
CA LEU A 293 -10.00 -9.12 11.48
C LEU A 293 -9.72 -7.98 12.47
N PHE A 294 -10.61 -7.00 12.59
CA PHE A 294 -10.41 -5.91 13.53
C PHE A 294 -10.52 -6.35 14.99
N GLY A 295 -11.19 -7.50 15.25
CA GLY A 295 -11.24 -8.16 16.56
C GLY A 295 -9.89 -8.76 17.02
N LEU A 296 -8.88 -8.89 16.13
CA LEU A 296 -7.52 -9.30 16.49
C LEU A 296 -6.74 -8.20 17.23
N LEU A 297 -7.13 -6.95 17.06
CA LEU A 297 -6.46 -5.79 17.67
C LEU A 297 -6.87 -5.59 19.13
N PRO A 298 -6.10 -4.80 19.91
CA PRO A 298 -6.57 -4.32 21.20
C PRO A 298 -7.97 -3.67 21.05
N PRO A 299 -8.95 -3.95 21.95
CA PRO A 299 -10.36 -3.65 21.70
C PRO A 299 -10.68 -2.23 21.27
N ALA A 300 -10.06 -1.23 21.90
CA ALA A 300 -10.28 0.18 21.56
C ALA A 300 -9.75 0.53 20.17
N GLN A 301 -8.61 -0.04 19.77
CA GLN A 301 -8.00 0.19 18.47
C GLN A 301 -8.79 -0.57 17.37
N GLY A 302 -9.18 -1.82 17.65
CA GLY A 302 -10.02 -2.59 16.73
C GLY A 302 -11.35 -1.89 16.44
N ALA A 303 -12.02 -1.36 17.46
CA ALA A 303 -13.25 -0.58 17.29
C ALA A 303 -13.04 0.68 16.43
N LYS A 304 -11.93 1.39 16.61
CA LYS A 304 -11.57 2.57 15.80
C LYS A 304 -11.38 2.22 14.32
N LEU A 305 -10.61 1.17 14.01
CA LEU A 305 -10.34 0.80 12.63
C LEU A 305 -11.58 0.18 11.97
N ARG A 306 -12.39 -0.57 12.73
CA ARG A 306 -13.68 -1.08 12.26
C ARG A 306 -14.62 0.06 11.86
N ALA A 307 -14.73 1.11 12.69
CA ALA A 307 -15.54 2.28 12.38
C ALA A 307 -15.01 3.07 11.16
N LEU A 308 -13.68 3.13 10.98
CA LEU A 308 -13.06 3.77 9.82
C LEU A 308 -13.34 3.00 8.53
N TRP A 309 -13.35 1.67 8.59
CA TRP A 309 -13.75 0.81 7.48
C TRP A 309 -15.25 0.99 7.14
N GLU A 310 -16.13 1.02 8.14
CA GLU A 310 -17.57 1.27 7.93
C GLU A 310 -17.83 2.63 7.28
N GLU A 311 -17.11 3.67 7.68
CA GLU A 311 -17.22 5.00 7.08
C GLU A 311 -16.79 4.98 5.61
N PHE A 312 -15.72 4.25 5.27
CA PHE A 312 -15.30 4.04 3.88
C PHE A 312 -16.40 3.34 3.09
N GLU A 313 -17.00 2.26 3.63
CA GLU A 313 -18.09 1.53 2.95
C GLU A 313 -19.34 2.39 2.76
N ALA A 314 -19.75 3.17 3.76
CA ALA A 314 -20.89 4.07 3.68
C ALA A 314 -20.72 5.17 2.61
N ALA A 315 -19.48 5.65 2.38
CA ALA A 315 -19.15 6.71 1.42
C ALA A 315 -20.06 7.96 1.55
N GLU A 316 -20.28 8.41 2.79
CA GLU A 316 -21.14 9.56 3.11
C GLU A 316 -20.32 10.81 3.48
N SER A 317 -19.20 10.66 4.21
CA SER A 317 -18.29 11.76 4.51
C SER A 317 -17.49 12.21 3.28
N ASP A 318 -17.05 13.47 3.26
CA ASP A 318 -16.24 14.00 2.15
C ASP A 318 -14.94 13.19 1.98
N ASP A 319 -14.30 12.75 3.08
CA ASP A 319 -13.11 11.89 3.07
C ASP A 319 -13.41 10.53 2.41
N ALA A 320 -14.50 9.86 2.82
CA ALA A 320 -14.87 8.55 2.30
C ALA A 320 -15.32 8.62 0.84
N ILE A 321 -16.05 9.67 0.44
CA ILE A 321 -16.43 9.91 -0.96
C ILE A 321 -15.18 10.05 -1.83
N PHE A 322 -14.18 10.81 -1.38
CA PHE A 322 -12.92 10.96 -2.11
C PHE A 322 -12.14 9.65 -2.12
N ALA A 323 -12.03 8.94 -0.98
CA ALA A 323 -11.38 7.63 -0.91
C ALA A 323 -11.99 6.61 -1.90
N LYS A 324 -13.33 6.47 -1.92
CA LYS A 324 -14.05 5.61 -2.91
C LYS A 324 -13.82 6.07 -4.36
N SER A 325 -13.70 7.37 -4.62
CA SER A 325 -13.39 7.84 -5.96
C SER A 325 -12.00 7.41 -6.39
N ILE A 326 -11.01 7.49 -5.51
CA ILE A 326 -9.63 7.09 -5.76
C ILE A 326 -9.52 5.57 -5.97
N ASP A 327 -10.15 4.77 -5.14
CA ASP A 327 -10.25 3.32 -5.29
C ASP A 327 -10.76 2.92 -6.70
N ARG A 328 -11.72 3.66 -7.22
CA ARG A 328 -12.29 3.39 -8.56
C ARG A 328 -11.46 3.93 -9.73
N VAL A 329 -10.59 4.92 -9.51
CA VAL A 329 -9.73 5.51 -10.56
C VAL A 329 -8.59 4.59 -10.95
N GLN A 330 -7.89 3.98 -9.99
CA GLN A 330 -6.67 3.22 -10.23
C GLN A 330 -6.89 2.04 -11.19
N PRO A 331 -7.92 1.17 -11.04
CA PRO A 331 -8.17 0.09 -11.99
C PRO A 331 -8.46 0.57 -13.41
N LEU A 332 -9.13 1.72 -13.56
CA LEU A 332 -9.38 2.32 -14.88
C LEU A 332 -8.07 2.80 -15.52
N ALA A 333 -7.19 3.43 -14.75
CA ALA A 333 -5.89 3.89 -15.24
C ALA A 333 -5.04 2.70 -15.69
N SER A 334 -4.98 1.62 -14.92
CA SER A 334 -4.28 0.38 -15.30
C SER A 334 -4.87 -0.22 -16.58
N ASN A 335 -6.19 -0.32 -16.70
CA ASN A 335 -6.84 -0.85 -17.90
C ASN A 335 -6.57 0.02 -19.14
N LEU A 336 -6.43 1.34 -18.99
CA LEU A 336 -6.06 2.23 -20.08
C LEU A 336 -4.64 1.98 -20.59
N GLU A 337 -3.70 1.64 -19.72
CA GLU A 337 -2.30 1.39 -20.08
C GLU A 337 -2.09 -0.02 -20.67
N ASN A 338 -2.81 -1.03 -20.21
CA ASN A 338 -2.64 -2.43 -20.62
C ASN A 338 -3.61 -2.89 -21.72
N GLY A 339 -4.16 -1.95 -22.50
CA GLY A 339 -4.99 -2.27 -23.67
C GLY A 339 -6.43 -2.69 -23.36
N GLY A 340 -6.97 -2.31 -22.22
CA GLY A 340 -8.34 -2.57 -21.80
C GLY A 340 -8.48 -3.54 -20.63
N GLY A 341 -7.40 -4.21 -20.26
CA GLY A 341 -7.33 -5.04 -19.06
C GLY A 341 -8.50 -6.01 -18.93
N SER A 342 -9.30 -5.85 -17.89
CA SER A 342 -10.47 -6.70 -17.60
C SER A 342 -11.73 -6.35 -18.43
N TRP A 343 -11.77 -5.23 -19.18
CA TRP A 343 -12.98 -4.86 -19.93
C TRP A 343 -13.41 -5.91 -20.96
N PRO A 344 -12.50 -6.53 -21.76
CA PRO A 344 -12.86 -7.61 -22.65
C PRO A 344 -13.41 -8.84 -21.92
N ASP A 345 -12.84 -9.21 -20.78
CA ASP A 345 -13.19 -10.41 -20.03
C ASP A 345 -14.64 -10.36 -19.53
N TYR A 346 -15.11 -9.15 -19.15
CA TYR A 346 -16.48 -8.90 -18.68
C TYR A 346 -17.38 -8.24 -19.74
N ASN A 347 -16.91 -8.11 -20.99
CA ASN A 347 -17.64 -7.45 -22.09
C ASN A 347 -18.25 -6.10 -21.69
N VAL A 348 -17.44 -5.25 -21.03
CA VAL A 348 -17.90 -3.99 -20.40
C VAL A 348 -18.27 -2.97 -21.48
N SER A 349 -19.51 -2.48 -21.47
CA SER A 349 -19.93 -1.33 -22.28
C SER A 349 -19.59 -0.02 -21.57
N TYR A 350 -19.49 1.07 -22.34
CA TYR A 350 -19.25 2.41 -21.78
C TYR A 350 -20.33 2.81 -20.76
N ALA A 351 -21.60 2.54 -21.06
CA ALA A 351 -22.72 2.84 -20.14
C ALA A 351 -22.60 2.10 -18.81
N GLN A 352 -22.21 0.82 -18.84
CA GLN A 352 -21.96 0.03 -17.61
C GLN A 352 -20.78 0.59 -16.82
N LEU A 353 -19.70 0.99 -17.51
CA LEU A 353 -18.53 1.58 -16.86
C LEU A 353 -18.89 2.89 -16.17
N VAL A 354 -19.62 3.80 -16.83
CA VAL A 354 -20.06 5.06 -16.24
C VAL A 354 -20.92 4.81 -15.01
N GLY A 355 -21.98 3.99 -15.11
CA GLY A 355 -22.93 3.77 -14.01
C GLY A 355 -22.31 3.04 -12.81
N ARG A 356 -21.39 2.08 -13.04
CA ARG A 356 -20.75 1.32 -11.94
C ARG A 356 -19.59 2.04 -11.30
N VAL A 357 -18.83 2.84 -12.06
CA VAL A 357 -17.54 3.41 -11.65
C VAL A 357 -17.50 4.94 -11.84
N GLY A 358 -17.84 5.44 -13.03
CA GLY A 358 -17.69 6.84 -13.41
C GLY A 358 -18.42 7.80 -12.50
N ASP A 359 -19.69 7.51 -12.15
CA ASP A 359 -20.50 8.33 -11.27
C ASP A 359 -19.89 8.45 -9.86
N LYS A 360 -19.25 7.38 -9.36
CA LYS A 360 -18.57 7.39 -8.06
C LYS A 360 -17.31 8.25 -8.10
N ILE A 361 -16.54 8.18 -9.19
CA ILE A 361 -15.36 9.03 -9.38
C ILE A 361 -15.77 10.49 -9.48
N ALA A 362 -16.78 10.79 -10.29
CA ALA A 362 -17.28 12.16 -10.48
C ALA A 362 -17.78 12.78 -9.17
N LYS A 363 -18.38 11.98 -8.27
CA LYS A 363 -18.86 12.45 -6.97
C LYS A 363 -17.71 12.96 -6.08
N GLY A 364 -16.55 12.31 -6.08
CA GLY A 364 -15.40 12.68 -5.25
C GLY A 364 -14.40 13.60 -5.96
N SER A 365 -14.19 13.42 -7.26
CA SER A 365 -13.23 14.19 -8.06
C SER A 365 -13.69 14.33 -9.52
N PRO A 366 -14.54 15.33 -9.84
CA PRO A 366 -15.03 15.55 -11.20
C PRO A 366 -13.92 15.83 -12.22
N ALA A 367 -12.85 16.50 -11.78
CA ALA A 367 -11.71 16.83 -12.67
C ALA A 367 -10.94 15.56 -13.07
N VAL A 368 -10.74 14.63 -12.12
CA VAL A 368 -10.10 13.34 -12.42
C VAL A 368 -10.99 12.50 -13.33
N TRP A 369 -12.31 12.48 -13.07
CA TRP A 369 -13.23 11.77 -13.96
C TRP A 369 -13.19 12.32 -15.39
N ALA A 370 -13.21 13.64 -15.58
CA ALA A 370 -13.17 14.26 -16.92
C ALA A 370 -11.90 13.88 -17.70
N GLU A 371 -10.75 13.81 -17.04
CA GLU A 371 -9.49 13.37 -17.65
C GLU A 371 -9.55 11.88 -18.06
N VAL A 372 -9.98 11.03 -17.13
CA VAL A 372 -10.06 9.57 -17.35
C VAL A 372 -11.12 9.24 -18.40
N ASP A 373 -12.31 9.88 -18.35
CA ASP A 373 -13.38 9.69 -19.31
C ASP A 373 -12.95 10.05 -20.74
N THR A 374 -12.18 11.14 -20.88
CA THR A 374 -11.63 11.54 -22.19
C THR A 374 -10.75 10.45 -22.78
N ARG A 375 -9.88 9.82 -21.95
CA ARG A 375 -9.00 8.73 -22.36
C ARG A 375 -9.78 7.45 -22.67
N ILE A 376 -10.80 7.12 -21.85
CA ILE A 376 -11.69 5.96 -22.03
C ILE A 376 -12.42 6.06 -23.38
N ARG A 377 -13.02 7.20 -23.71
CA ARG A 377 -13.74 7.41 -25.00
C ARG A 377 -12.83 7.27 -26.21
N ALA A 378 -11.56 7.64 -26.08
CA ALA A 378 -10.56 7.48 -27.12
C ALA A 378 -9.99 6.06 -27.22
N HIS A 379 -10.18 5.21 -26.20
CA HIS A 379 -9.62 3.87 -26.15
C HIS A 379 -10.27 2.95 -27.22
N PRO A 380 -9.50 2.12 -27.94
CA PRO A 380 -10.02 1.25 -29.03
C PRO A 380 -11.19 0.34 -28.63
N TRP A 381 -11.27 -0.08 -27.37
CA TRP A 381 -12.37 -0.90 -26.84
C TRP A 381 -13.71 -0.17 -26.93
N PHE A 382 -13.75 1.12 -26.54
CA PHE A 382 -14.98 1.92 -26.51
C PHE A 382 -15.18 2.82 -27.73
N ALA A 383 -14.13 3.14 -28.50
CA ALA A 383 -14.21 4.08 -29.60
C ALA A 383 -15.30 3.75 -30.63
N LYS A 384 -15.61 2.46 -30.81
CA LYS A 384 -16.67 1.99 -31.72
C LYS A 384 -18.08 2.42 -31.27
N GLU A 385 -18.30 2.64 -29.99
CA GLU A 385 -19.59 3.09 -29.44
C GLU A 385 -19.87 4.57 -29.77
N PHE A 386 -18.82 5.36 -30.10
CA PHE A 386 -18.89 6.80 -30.37
C PHE A 386 -18.73 7.17 -31.84
N GLN A 387 -18.51 6.20 -32.74
CA GLN A 387 -18.33 6.42 -34.17
C GLN A 387 -19.66 6.44 -34.97
N LYS A 388 -20.82 6.66 -34.32
CA LYS A 388 -22.14 6.72 -34.96
C LYS A 388 -22.49 8.13 -35.38
#